data_e031efe0afa46336d378d1aa46dc38bf
#
_entry.id   e031efe0afa46336d378d1aa46dc38bf
#
_cell.length_a   1.000
_cell.length_b   1.000
_cell.length_c   1.000
_cell.angle_alpha   90.00
_cell.angle_beta   90.00
_cell.angle_gamma   90.00
#
_symmetry.space_group_name_H-M   'P 1'
#
loop_
_entity.id
_entity.type
_entity.pdbx_description
1 polymer ?
#
loop_
_entity_poly.entity_id
_entity_poly.type
_entity_poly.pdbx_seq_one_letter_code
_entity_poly.pdbx_strand_id
1 'polypeptide(L)'
;MLESGVEEHDVEIDEGSIAKVKAASREFLLLQKAECFLLRKVMKTRDAFDIYGLRQSGVVLNEQLENHLEDTLMADQIDAAEIAAKIAQVDEKRCSELRALLPSEVFESLAKGQFGILREALCDLYRRWL
;
A
#
# COMPACT_ATOMS: atom_id res chain seq x y z
N MET A 1 8.70 6.65 16.47
CA MET A 1 8.98 6.26 16.13
C MET A 1 9.15 5.81 15.95
N LEU A 2 8.85 5.89 15.57
CA LEU A 2 9.06 5.45 15.19
C LEU A 2 9.23 5.46 15.00
N GLU A 3 9.00 5.49 14.81
CA GLU A 3 9.19 5.44 14.41
C GLU A 3 9.41 5.43 13.89
N SER A 4 9.22 5.54 13.85
CA SER A 4 9.55 5.63 13.18
C SER A 4 9.90 5.71 12.61
N GLY A 5 9.78 5.67 12.28
CA GLY A 5 10.21 5.87 11.53
C GLY A 5 11.00 6.33 11.22
N VAL A 6 11.50 6.52 10.79
CA VAL A 6 12.31 6.92 10.56
C VAL A 6 12.75 7.91 10.58
N GLU A 7 12.88 8.20 10.76
CA GLU A 7 13.39 9.00 10.78
C GLU A 7 14.22 9.48 10.71
N GLU A 8 14.56 9.74 10.54
CA GLU A 8 15.34 10.18 10.47
C GLU A 8 16.14 10.83 10.66
N HIS A 9 16.71 10.94 10.51
CA HIS A 9 17.34 11.55 10.73
C HIS A 9 18.51 11.77 10.39
N ASP A 10 19.02 12.38 10.03
CA ASP A 10 20.04 12.74 9.80
C ASP A 10 21.17 12.41 10.28
N VAL A 11 21.63 12.01 10.26
CA VAL A 11 22.66 11.44 10.83
C VAL A 11 23.78 11.27 9.91
N GLU A 12 24.97 11.27 10.32
CA GLU A 12 26.04 10.99 9.55
C GLU A 12 26.22 9.59 9.36
N ILE A 13 26.04 9.00 8.18
CA ILE A 13 26.11 7.57 7.93
C ILE A 13 26.81 7.34 6.63
N ASP A 14 27.41 6.15 6.45
CA ASP A 14 28.10 5.83 5.23
C ASP A 14 27.06 5.42 4.16
N GLU A 15 27.54 5.16 2.95
CA GLU A 15 26.66 4.85 1.85
C GLU A 15 25.83 3.60 2.08
N GLY A 16 26.39 2.61 2.73
CA GLY A 16 25.69 1.39 3.04
C GLY A 16 24.52 1.63 3.98
N SER A 17 24.72 2.49 4.98
CA SER A 17 23.67 2.83 5.92
C SER A 17 22.57 3.62 5.25
N ILE A 18 22.92 4.53 4.33
CA ILE A 18 21.95 5.30 3.59
C ILE A 18 21.06 4.36 2.76
N ALA A 19 21.68 3.40 2.09
CA ALA A 19 20.95 2.45 1.28
C ALA A 19 19.98 1.62 2.14
N LYS A 20 20.42 1.21 3.33
CA LYS A 20 19.59 0.47 4.24
C LYS A 20 18.38 1.26 4.69
N VAL A 21 18.58 2.55 5.02
CA VAL A 21 17.49 3.39 5.45
C VAL A 21 16.47 3.58 4.33
N LYS A 22 16.94 3.76 3.10
CA LYS A 22 16.04 3.91 1.97
C LYS A 22 15.22 2.66 1.71
N ALA A 23 15.84 1.49 1.81
CA ALA A 23 15.13 0.24 1.60
C ALA A 23 14.07 0.04 2.68
N ALA A 24 14.44 0.31 3.95
CA ALA A 24 13.52 0.21 5.06
C ALA A 24 12.38 1.20 4.92
N SER A 25 12.67 2.41 4.39
CA SER A 25 11.65 3.41 4.17
C SER A 25 10.61 2.98 3.15
N ARG A 26 11.02 2.26 2.11
CA ARG A 26 10.07 1.77 1.10
C ARG A 26 9.15 0.72 1.68
N GLU A 27 9.69 -0.21 2.47
CA GLU A 27 8.87 -1.21 3.13
C GLU A 27 7.93 -0.56 4.13
N PHE A 28 8.42 0.41 4.86
CA PHE A 28 7.60 1.13 5.81
C PHE A 28 6.51 1.93 5.12
N LEU A 29 6.83 2.50 3.95
CA LEU A 29 5.83 3.20 3.16
C LEU A 29 4.73 2.24 2.71
N LEU A 30 5.09 1.02 2.32
CA LEU A 30 4.10 0.01 1.95
C LEU A 30 3.18 -0.29 3.13
N LEU A 31 3.76 -0.43 4.34
CA LEU A 31 2.96 -0.65 5.53
C LEU A 31 2.00 0.50 5.77
N GLN A 32 2.49 1.74 5.65
CA GLN A 32 1.64 2.91 5.86
C GLN A 32 0.50 2.95 4.85
N LYS A 33 0.79 2.66 3.59
CA LYS A 33 -0.26 2.65 2.56
C LYS A 33 -1.26 1.53 2.80
N ALA A 34 -0.78 0.37 3.26
CA ALA A 34 -1.66 -0.74 3.57
C ALA A 34 -2.62 -0.38 4.71
N GLU A 35 -2.11 0.31 5.72
CA GLU A 35 -2.94 0.76 6.83
C GLU A 35 -3.92 1.83 6.39
N CYS A 36 -3.43 2.81 5.64
CA CYS A 36 -4.29 3.90 5.17
C CYS A 36 -5.43 3.41 4.31
N PHE A 37 -5.16 2.45 3.43
CA PHE A 37 -6.19 1.92 2.54
C PHE A 37 -7.36 1.35 3.35
N LEU A 38 -7.05 0.66 4.43
CA LEU A 38 -8.08 0.01 5.24
C LEU A 38 -8.71 0.93 6.28
N LEU A 39 -7.92 1.84 6.85
CA LEU A 39 -8.42 2.66 7.95
C LEU A 39 -9.17 3.91 7.53
N ARG A 40 -8.99 4.36 6.29
CA ARG A 40 -9.72 5.54 5.86
C ARG A 40 -11.20 5.23 5.80
N LYS A 41 -11.99 6.18 6.27
CA LYS A 41 -13.43 6.03 6.22
C LYS A 41 -13.92 5.90 4.79
N VAL A 42 -13.34 6.71 3.90
CA VAL A 42 -13.63 6.63 2.46
C VAL A 42 -12.37 6.18 1.75
N MET A 43 -12.45 5.07 1.05
CA MET A 43 -11.31 4.49 0.35
C MET A 43 -10.79 5.45 -0.71
N LYS A 44 -9.46 5.55 -0.83
CA LYS A 44 -8.82 6.35 -1.86
C LYS A 44 -8.11 5.46 -2.86
N THR A 45 -8.47 5.59 -4.13
CA THR A 45 -7.88 4.76 -5.18
C THR A 45 -6.40 5.04 -5.34
N ARG A 46 -5.94 6.23 -4.97
CA ARG A 46 -4.52 6.54 -5.02
C ARG A 46 -3.72 5.62 -4.10
N ASP A 47 -4.26 5.30 -2.92
CA ASP A 47 -3.56 4.37 -2.03
C ASP A 47 -3.43 3.00 -2.68
N ALA A 48 -4.47 2.55 -3.37
CA ALA A 48 -4.43 1.29 -4.09
C ALA A 48 -3.37 1.32 -5.20
N PHE A 49 -3.31 2.42 -5.93
CA PHE A 49 -2.32 2.56 -7.00
C PHE A 49 -0.90 2.60 -6.44
N ASP A 50 -0.69 3.31 -5.32
CA ASP A 50 0.62 3.38 -4.69
C ASP A 50 1.07 2.00 -4.20
N ILE A 51 0.16 1.22 -3.63
CA ILE A 51 0.45 -0.14 -3.20
C ILE A 51 0.86 -0.98 -4.39
N TYR A 52 0.11 -0.88 -5.49
CA TYR A 52 0.43 -1.60 -6.71
C TYR A 52 1.84 -1.25 -7.19
N GLY A 53 2.18 0.04 -7.22
CA GLY A 53 3.49 0.49 -7.67
C GLY A 53 4.62 -0.05 -6.81
N LEU A 54 4.44 -0.02 -5.49
CA LEU A 54 5.45 -0.55 -4.58
C LEU A 54 5.63 -2.05 -4.77
N ARG A 55 4.52 -2.78 -4.92
CA ARG A 55 4.59 -4.22 -5.12
C ARG A 55 5.25 -4.56 -6.46
N GLN A 56 4.98 -3.78 -7.51
CA GLN A 56 5.63 -3.99 -8.80
C GLN A 56 7.14 -3.76 -8.71
N SER A 57 7.57 -2.90 -7.80
CA SER A 57 8.99 -2.66 -7.59
C SER A 57 9.64 -3.72 -6.71
N GLY A 58 8.90 -4.73 -6.30
CA GLY A 58 9.44 -5.81 -5.49
C GLY A 58 9.41 -5.56 -3.99
N VAL A 59 8.75 -4.51 -3.55
CA VAL A 59 8.66 -4.22 -2.13
C VAL A 59 7.65 -5.14 -1.49
N VAL A 60 8.04 -5.83 -0.42
CA VAL A 60 7.13 -6.72 0.31
C VAL A 60 7.27 -6.42 1.80
N LEU A 61 6.22 -6.70 2.55
CA LEU A 61 6.28 -6.56 3.99
C LEU A 61 7.02 -7.77 4.56
N ASN A 62 8.01 -7.51 5.42
CA ASN A 62 8.66 -8.62 6.12
C ASN A 62 7.76 -9.05 7.27
N GLU A 63 8.16 -10.12 7.95
CA GLU A 63 7.34 -10.70 9.02
C GLU A 63 7.03 -9.68 10.12
N GLN A 64 8.00 -8.87 10.48
CA GLN A 64 7.83 -7.88 11.53
C GLN A 64 6.77 -6.84 11.13
N LEU A 65 6.82 -6.36 9.89
CA LEU A 65 5.86 -5.39 9.41
C LEU A 65 4.48 -6.00 9.21
N GLU A 66 4.43 -7.26 8.79
CA GLU A 66 3.15 -7.97 8.70
C GLU A 66 2.49 -8.09 10.07
N ASN A 67 3.30 -8.38 11.09
CA ASN A 67 2.77 -8.47 12.44
C ASN A 67 2.25 -7.13 12.93
N HIS A 68 2.93 -6.04 12.54
CA HIS A 68 2.47 -4.71 12.87
C HIS A 68 1.12 -4.42 12.22
N LEU A 69 0.97 -4.80 10.95
CA LEU A 69 -0.29 -4.61 10.25
C LEU A 69 -1.39 -5.44 10.90
N GLU A 70 -1.07 -6.67 11.31
CA GLU A 70 -2.04 -7.51 11.98
C GLU A 70 -2.52 -6.88 13.28
N ASP A 71 -1.59 -6.30 14.06
CA ASP A 71 -1.96 -5.62 15.29
C ASP A 71 -2.91 -4.45 15.01
N THR A 72 -2.65 -3.73 13.94
CA THR A 72 -3.51 -2.61 13.53
C THR A 72 -4.90 -3.11 13.17
N LEU A 73 -4.98 -4.20 12.41
CA LEU A 73 -6.27 -4.77 12.01
C LEU A 73 -7.06 -5.23 13.22
N MET A 74 -6.38 -5.85 14.18
CA MET A 74 -7.05 -6.34 15.39
C MET A 74 -7.52 -5.18 16.25
N ALA A 75 -6.69 -4.15 16.40
CA ALA A 75 -7.04 -2.99 17.22
C ALA A 75 -8.29 -2.28 16.68
N ASP A 76 -8.42 -2.21 15.36
CA ASP A 76 -9.56 -1.55 14.73
C ASP A 76 -10.66 -2.52 14.35
N GLN A 77 -10.52 -3.79 14.73
CA GLN A 77 -11.52 -4.83 14.51
C GLN A 77 -11.91 -4.98 13.05
N ILE A 78 -10.89 -4.90 12.17
CA ILE A 78 -11.10 -5.06 10.75
C ILE A 78 -10.99 -6.55 10.40
N ASP A 79 -12.07 -7.13 9.88
CA ASP A 79 -12.09 -8.55 9.55
C ASP A 79 -11.94 -8.76 8.04
N ALA A 80 -11.93 -10.03 7.63
CA ALA A 80 -11.73 -10.38 6.23
C ALA A 80 -12.83 -9.79 5.34
N ALA A 81 -14.05 -9.73 5.83
CA ALA A 81 -15.16 -9.19 5.06
C ALA A 81 -14.96 -7.71 4.77
N GLU A 82 -14.45 -6.97 5.75
CA GLU A 82 -14.19 -5.55 5.56
C GLU A 82 -13.06 -5.32 4.60
N ILE A 83 -12.01 -6.13 4.68
CA ILE A 83 -10.89 -6.02 3.74
C ILE A 83 -11.39 -6.30 2.32
N ALA A 84 -12.15 -7.35 2.15
CA ALA A 84 -12.68 -7.72 0.83
C ALA A 84 -13.60 -6.63 0.28
N ALA A 85 -14.42 -6.03 1.15
CA ALA A 85 -15.32 -4.96 0.73
C ALA A 85 -14.55 -3.73 0.25
N LYS A 86 -13.47 -3.38 0.94
CA LYS A 86 -12.66 -2.24 0.52
C LYS A 86 -11.98 -2.52 -0.82
N ILE A 87 -11.47 -3.73 -1.00
CA ILE A 87 -10.84 -4.09 -2.26
C ILE A 87 -11.85 -4.02 -3.41
N ALA A 88 -13.06 -4.48 -3.15
CA ALA A 88 -14.11 -4.45 -4.18
C ALA A 88 -14.48 -3.02 -4.59
N GLN A 89 -14.21 -2.03 -3.74
CA GLN A 89 -14.47 -0.63 -4.08
C GLN A 89 -13.47 -0.06 -5.09
N VAL A 90 -12.37 -0.79 -5.35
CA VAL A 90 -11.40 -0.35 -6.35
C VAL A 90 -11.96 -0.76 -7.72
N ASP A 91 -12.96 -0.04 -8.16
CA ASP A 91 -13.67 -0.33 -9.40
C ASP A 91 -13.46 0.80 -10.40
N GLU A 92 -14.02 0.62 -11.59
CA GLU A 92 -13.85 1.56 -12.69
C GLU A 92 -14.37 2.95 -12.32
N LYS A 93 -15.49 3.00 -11.65
CA LYS A 93 -16.11 4.26 -11.31
C LYS A 93 -15.23 5.08 -10.36
N ARG A 94 -14.76 4.46 -9.30
CA ARG A 94 -13.93 5.16 -8.32
C ARG A 94 -12.54 5.45 -8.85
N CYS A 95 -12.00 4.56 -9.68
CA CYS A 95 -10.68 4.75 -10.24
C CYS A 95 -10.63 5.83 -11.30
N SER A 96 -11.78 6.35 -11.72
CA SER A 96 -11.80 7.43 -12.70
C SER A 96 -11.04 8.66 -12.21
N GLU A 97 -10.94 8.84 -10.89
CA GLU A 97 -10.19 9.97 -10.32
C GLU A 97 -8.70 9.86 -10.61
N LEU A 98 -8.20 8.68 -10.92
CA LEU A 98 -6.79 8.51 -11.25
C LEU A 98 -6.43 9.14 -12.59
N ARG A 99 -7.42 9.43 -13.41
CA ARG A 99 -7.18 10.04 -14.72
C ARG A 99 -6.43 11.38 -14.58
N ALA A 100 -6.74 12.14 -13.54
CA ALA A 100 -6.10 13.42 -13.31
C ALA A 100 -4.69 13.29 -12.75
N LEU A 101 -4.35 12.12 -12.21
CA LEU A 101 -3.09 11.91 -11.52
C LEU A 101 -2.07 11.12 -12.32
N LEU A 102 -2.51 10.37 -13.31
CA LEU A 102 -1.63 9.47 -14.06
C LEU A 102 -1.48 9.92 -15.51
N PRO A 103 -0.34 9.59 -16.13
CA PRO A 103 -0.22 9.78 -17.58
C PRO A 103 -1.30 8.99 -18.29
N SER A 104 -1.78 9.53 -19.42
CA SER A 104 -2.87 8.90 -20.16
C SER A 104 -2.61 7.44 -20.48
N GLU A 105 -1.38 7.13 -20.91
CA GLU A 105 -1.05 5.76 -21.29
C GLU A 105 -1.16 4.79 -20.11
N VAL A 106 -0.73 5.24 -18.94
CA VAL A 106 -0.81 4.41 -17.74
C VAL A 106 -2.26 4.20 -17.35
N PHE A 107 -3.04 5.28 -17.35
CA PHE A 107 -4.45 5.18 -16.99
C PHE A 107 -5.20 4.27 -17.96
N GLU A 108 -4.95 4.42 -19.26
CA GLU A 108 -5.65 3.61 -20.26
C GLU A 108 -5.29 2.13 -20.12
N SER A 109 -4.03 1.86 -19.82
CA SER A 109 -3.59 0.48 -19.63
C SER A 109 -4.32 -0.17 -18.45
N LEU A 110 -4.48 0.57 -17.35
CA LEU A 110 -5.19 0.06 -16.19
C LEU A 110 -6.68 -0.11 -16.48
N ALA A 111 -7.25 0.85 -17.20
CA ALA A 111 -8.67 0.83 -17.50
C ALA A 111 -9.07 -0.34 -18.40
N LYS A 112 -8.14 -0.78 -19.27
CA LYS A 112 -8.40 -1.91 -20.13
C LYS A 112 -8.78 -3.15 -19.35
N GLY A 113 -8.15 -3.38 -18.20
CA GLY A 113 -8.45 -4.52 -17.35
C GLY A 113 -9.44 -4.17 -16.26
N GLN A 114 -10.13 -3.03 -16.38
CA GLN A 114 -11.11 -2.58 -15.40
C GLN A 114 -10.48 -2.46 -14.02
N PHE A 115 -9.19 -2.09 -13.99
CA PHE A 115 -8.40 -1.90 -12.76
C PHE A 115 -8.27 -3.17 -11.93
N GLY A 116 -8.48 -4.33 -12.55
CA GLY A 116 -8.36 -5.62 -11.86
C GLY A 116 -6.96 -5.85 -11.31
N ILE A 117 -5.93 -5.33 -11.98
CA ILE A 117 -4.57 -5.55 -11.53
C ILE A 117 -4.31 -4.85 -10.19
N LEU A 118 -5.01 -3.75 -9.91
CA LEU A 118 -4.91 -3.10 -8.61
C LEU A 118 -5.54 -3.97 -7.54
N ARG A 119 -6.70 -4.55 -7.84
CA ARG A 119 -7.38 -5.42 -6.88
C ARG A 119 -6.56 -6.69 -6.61
N GLU A 120 -5.90 -7.22 -7.64
CA GLU A 120 -5.03 -8.38 -7.47
C GLU A 120 -3.87 -8.08 -6.55
N ALA A 121 -3.25 -6.90 -6.70
CA ALA A 121 -2.14 -6.51 -5.85
C ALA A 121 -2.61 -6.38 -4.39
N LEU A 122 -3.80 -5.85 -4.19
CA LEU A 122 -4.36 -5.72 -2.84
C LEU A 122 -4.68 -7.09 -2.24
N CYS A 123 -5.25 -7.98 -3.02
CA CYS A 123 -5.54 -9.33 -2.55
C CYS A 123 -4.25 -10.05 -2.16
N ASP A 124 -3.20 -9.84 -2.93
CA ASP A 124 -1.91 -10.45 -2.63
C ASP A 124 -1.31 -9.88 -1.35
N LEU A 125 -1.41 -8.57 -1.18
CA LEU A 125 -0.89 -7.91 0.00
C LEU A 125 -1.59 -8.37 1.27
N TYR A 126 -2.91 -8.49 1.22
CA TYR A 126 -3.70 -8.86 2.39
C TYR A 126 -4.05 -10.35 2.47
N ARG A 127 -3.38 -11.17 1.65
CA ARG A 127 -3.72 -12.60 1.53
C ARG A 127 -3.80 -13.31 2.88
N ARG A 128 -2.90 -12.97 3.78
CA ARG A 128 -2.81 -13.61 5.09
C ARG A 128 -4.11 -13.46 5.89
N TRP A 129 -4.85 -12.40 5.66
CA TRP A 129 -6.05 -12.09 6.43
C TRP A 129 -7.35 -12.28 5.65
N LEU A 130 -7.24 -12.67 4.40
CA LEU A 130 -8.39 -12.97 3.58
C LEU A 130 -8.68 -14.46 3.62
#